data_a72e533ec6735d0996146c4a804eb2e0
#
_entry.id   a72e533ec6735d0996146c4a804eb2e0
#
_cell.length_a   1.000
_cell.length_b   1.000
_cell.length_c   1.000
_cell.angle_alpha   90.00
_cell.angle_beta   90.00
_cell.angle_gamma   90.00
#
_symmetry.space_group_name_H-M   'P 1'
#
loop_
_entity.id
_entity.type
_entity.pdbx_description
1 polymer ?
#
loop_
_entity_poly.entity_id
_entity_poly.type
_entity_poly.pdbx_seq_one_letter_code
_entity_poly.pdbx_strand_id
1 'polypeptide(L)'
;MSFLQNGLRRLLSVLGALLATCLSTAVASAQVPANIESELVKMGHIVDPPCTAKLYRPLMPANDINSDKSPLYPGITVVRDQSFGPSPRDVVDIFSADKGPASRAVLIYVPGGVGNKIELQDKEANAFYDNIGRWATENGMVGVNMERHGGPGWDAGAKDISSMLQWVEANISKYQGNPDRIFIWAHSAGNMPLGTYIGHPELYGPKGVGVKGVIFMSAAAFDIAPLQPPPIGGANPMSILADAGKTCGVQGGAFSTAGVLAGRAAGQPGGPEPGGAPGFGPPPDAATQLARSTLPELKKTPVKIMLANGELDIGADPSVDGGLMPFNRMLHDDLCKVGPDHCPTLLLVKGESHMSIVFSIDTPDTTVSGPILAWIKGIK
;
A
#
# COMPACT_ATOMS: atom_id res chain seq x y z
N MET A 1 -22.06 35.16 -61.22
CA MET A 1 -20.95 34.22 -60.87
C MET A 1 -20.00 34.67 -59.71
N SER A 2 -20.18 35.83 -59.12
CA SER A 2 -19.27 36.34 -58.07
C SER A 2 -19.72 36.04 -56.61
N PHE A 3 -20.95 35.66 -56.39
CA PHE A 3 -21.48 35.39 -55.02
C PHE A 3 -21.16 34.00 -54.49
N LEU A 4 -20.93 33.03 -55.37
CA LEU A 4 -20.61 31.64 -54.97
C LEU A 4 -19.12 31.46 -54.58
N GLN A 5 -18.22 32.29 -55.11
CA GLN A 5 -16.79 32.19 -54.78
C GLN A 5 -16.41 32.76 -53.38
N ASN A 6 -17.18 33.74 -52.88
CA ASN A 6 -16.93 34.32 -51.56
C ASN A 6 -17.46 33.46 -50.39
N GLY A 7 -18.51 32.63 -50.65
CA GLY A 7 -19.00 31.68 -49.66
C GLY A 7 -18.05 30.51 -49.40
N LEU A 8 -17.41 30.03 -50.47
CA LEU A 8 -16.49 28.87 -50.35
C LEU A 8 -15.17 29.22 -49.67
N ARG A 9 -14.69 30.47 -49.85
CA ARG A 9 -13.47 30.92 -49.14
C ARG A 9 -13.69 31.16 -47.66
N ARG A 10 -14.89 31.55 -47.23
CA ARG A 10 -15.21 31.70 -45.78
C ARG A 10 -15.46 30.37 -45.09
N LEU A 11 -15.99 29.36 -45.78
CA LEU A 11 -16.11 28.01 -45.22
C LEU A 11 -14.76 27.31 -45.04
N LEU A 12 -13.84 27.49 -45.99
CA LEU A 12 -12.49 26.90 -45.89
C LEU A 12 -11.62 27.56 -44.81
N SER A 13 -11.82 28.84 -44.49
CA SER A 13 -11.11 29.52 -43.41
C SER A 13 -11.67 29.17 -42.03
N VAL A 14 -12.92 28.80 -41.89
CA VAL A 14 -13.49 28.36 -40.59
C VAL A 14 -13.16 26.90 -40.30
N LEU A 15 -13.11 26.02 -41.34
CA LEU A 15 -12.63 24.64 -41.16
C LEU A 15 -11.12 24.57 -40.83
N GLY A 16 -10.31 25.49 -41.38
CA GLY A 16 -8.88 25.55 -41.07
C GLY A 16 -8.55 26.01 -39.64
N ALA A 17 -9.43 26.81 -39.01
CA ALA A 17 -9.24 27.30 -37.64
C ALA A 17 -9.72 26.29 -36.56
N LEU A 18 -10.54 25.31 -36.93
CA LEU A 18 -11.02 24.26 -36.03
C LEU A 18 -10.09 23.04 -35.97
N LEU A 19 -9.12 22.92 -36.87
CA LEU A 19 -8.14 21.83 -36.88
C LEU A 19 -6.81 22.17 -36.17
N ALA A 20 -6.66 23.37 -35.63
CA ALA A 20 -5.37 23.81 -35.02
C ALA A 20 -5.38 23.83 -33.48
N THR A 21 -6.40 23.30 -32.82
CA THR A 21 -6.43 23.21 -31.33
C THR A 21 -6.66 21.81 -30.79
N CYS A 22 -6.21 20.78 -31.49
CA CYS A 22 -5.79 19.57 -30.81
C CYS A 22 -4.43 19.87 -30.14
N LEU A 23 -4.46 20.68 -29.08
CA LEU A 23 -3.41 20.64 -28.08
C LEU A 23 -3.43 19.20 -27.53
N SER A 24 -2.55 18.37 -28.06
CA SER A 24 -2.10 17.17 -27.38
C SER A 24 -1.55 17.66 -26.04
N THR A 25 -2.39 17.68 -25.02
CA THR A 25 -1.91 17.58 -23.65
C THR A 25 -1.18 16.24 -23.62
N ALA A 26 0.12 16.28 -23.88
CA ALA A 26 0.98 15.19 -23.50
C ALA A 26 0.73 15.02 -22.00
N VAL A 27 -0.04 14.01 -21.63
CA VAL A 27 -0.09 13.56 -20.24
C VAL A 27 1.36 13.19 -19.96
N ALA A 28 2.07 14.07 -19.27
CA ALA A 28 3.41 13.75 -18.79
C ALA A 28 3.25 12.43 -18.04
N SER A 29 3.86 11.37 -18.56
CA SER A 29 3.91 10.09 -17.86
C SER A 29 4.56 10.41 -16.52
N ALA A 30 3.88 10.10 -15.43
CA ALA A 30 4.46 10.23 -14.10
C ALA A 30 5.75 9.41 -14.09
N GLN A 31 6.83 10.00 -13.61
CA GLN A 31 8.14 9.36 -13.51
C GLN A 31 8.72 9.68 -12.14
N VAL A 32 9.41 8.71 -11.56
CA VAL A 32 10.23 8.95 -10.36
C VAL A 32 11.21 10.08 -10.68
N PRO A 33 11.39 11.08 -9.81
CA PRO A 33 12.37 12.13 -10.05
C PRO A 33 13.76 11.53 -10.30
N ALA A 34 14.44 11.93 -11.39
CA ALA A 34 15.65 11.28 -11.90
C ALA A 34 16.79 11.19 -10.85
N ASN A 35 16.90 12.18 -9.97
CA ASN A 35 17.86 12.16 -8.87
C ASN A 35 17.51 11.10 -7.82
N ILE A 36 16.24 10.86 -7.56
CA ILE A 36 15.77 9.83 -6.62
C ILE A 36 15.92 8.45 -7.26
N GLU A 37 15.46 8.27 -8.50
CA GLU A 37 15.62 7.01 -9.25
C GLU A 37 17.09 6.56 -9.27
N SER A 38 18.03 7.48 -9.56
CA SER A 38 19.46 7.18 -9.53
C SER A 38 19.94 6.65 -8.17
N GLU A 39 19.45 7.20 -7.06
CA GLU A 39 19.81 6.71 -5.73
C GLU A 39 19.14 5.37 -5.41
N LEU A 40 17.87 5.19 -5.79
CA LEU A 40 17.16 3.91 -5.61
C LEU A 40 17.84 2.77 -6.38
N VAL A 41 18.28 3.03 -7.63
CA VAL A 41 19.05 2.06 -8.42
C VAL A 41 20.38 1.69 -7.73
N LYS A 42 21.09 2.66 -7.13
CA LYS A 42 22.31 2.39 -6.36
C LYS A 42 22.04 1.58 -5.10
N MET A 43 20.93 1.81 -4.45
CA MET A 43 20.50 1.03 -3.28
C MET A 43 20.18 -0.42 -3.65
N GLY A 44 19.59 -0.63 -4.83
CA GLY A 44 19.24 -1.94 -5.34
C GLY A 44 18.00 -2.56 -4.67
N HIS A 45 17.85 -3.88 -4.79
CA HIS A 45 16.67 -4.64 -4.35
C HIS A 45 16.74 -4.97 -2.85
N ILE A 46 16.69 -3.95 -2.00
CA ILE A 46 16.78 -4.09 -0.54
C ILE A 46 15.65 -3.34 0.18
N VAL A 47 15.42 -3.71 1.43
CA VAL A 47 14.52 -2.96 2.34
C VAL A 47 15.37 -1.99 3.17
N ASP A 48 15.38 -0.73 2.76
CA ASP A 48 16.15 0.32 3.46
C ASP A 48 15.27 1.55 3.76
N PRO A 49 14.39 1.47 4.80
CA PRO A 49 13.51 2.56 5.15
C PRO A 49 14.23 3.88 5.48
N PRO A 50 15.32 3.88 6.30
CA PRO A 50 15.98 5.14 6.65
C PRO A 50 16.59 5.87 5.45
N CYS A 51 17.20 5.14 4.52
CA CYS A 51 17.81 5.76 3.35
C CYS A 51 16.77 6.21 2.34
N THR A 52 15.72 5.42 2.15
CA THR A 52 14.60 5.81 1.28
C THR A 52 13.85 7.02 1.84
N ALA A 53 13.61 7.08 3.17
CA ALA A 53 12.99 8.23 3.82
C ALA A 53 13.76 9.52 3.58
N LYS A 54 15.10 9.49 3.63
CA LYS A 54 15.93 10.66 3.31
C LYS A 54 15.71 11.22 1.91
N LEU A 55 15.39 10.36 0.93
CA LEU A 55 15.16 10.80 -0.46
C LEU A 55 13.81 11.50 -0.61
N TYR A 56 12.77 11.00 0.05
CA TYR A 56 11.40 11.51 -0.12
C TYR A 56 11.03 12.58 0.89
N ARG A 57 11.65 12.59 2.09
CA ARG A 57 11.33 13.57 3.14
C ARG A 57 11.39 15.03 2.67
N PRO A 58 12.37 15.45 1.85
CA PRO A 58 12.43 16.83 1.34
C PRO A 58 11.29 17.20 0.39
N LEU A 59 10.61 16.21 -0.20
CA LEU A 59 9.48 16.42 -1.11
C LEU A 59 8.15 16.55 -0.37
N MET A 60 8.11 16.16 0.89
CA MET A 60 6.91 16.22 1.70
C MET A 60 6.69 17.61 2.26
N PRO A 61 5.44 18.00 2.52
CA PRO A 61 5.14 19.23 3.23
C PRO A 61 5.92 19.31 4.55
N ALA A 62 6.46 20.48 4.83
CA ALA A 62 7.17 20.71 6.09
C ALA A 62 6.18 20.57 7.26
N ASN A 63 6.42 19.57 8.10
CA ASN A 63 5.73 19.43 9.37
C ASN A 63 6.63 20.00 10.46
N ASP A 64 6.16 20.97 11.19
CA ASP A 64 6.80 21.40 12.43
C ASP A 64 6.29 20.51 13.56
N ILE A 65 7.00 19.41 13.82
CA ILE A 65 6.65 18.48 14.91
C ILE A 65 6.74 19.11 16.29
N ASN A 66 7.48 20.21 16.42
CA ASN A 66 7.59 20.96 17.67
C ASN A 66 6.50 22.05 17.76
N SER A 67 5.64 22.15 16.76
CA SER A 67 4.54 23.08 16.74
C SER A 67 3.37 22.49 17.52
N ASP A 68 3.04 23.09 18.67
CA ASP A 68 1.78 22.85 19.37
C ASP A 68 0.55 23.37 18.59
N LYS A 69 0.75 23.81 17.35
CA LYS A 69 -0.30 24.33 16.50
C LYS A 69 -1.13 23.20 15.93
N SER A 70 -2.35 23.10 16.39
CA SER A 70 -3.41 22.32 15.74
C SER A 70 -4.11 23.23 14.69
N PRO A 71 -4.41 22.73 13.47
CA PRO A 71 -4.20 21.37 13.01
C PRO A 71 -2.77 21.12 12.51
N LEU A 72 -2.25 19.90 12.69
CA LEU A 72 -0.96 19.47 12.14
C LEU A 72 -0.90 19.65 10.61
N TYR A 73 -2.05 19.48 9.96
CA TYR A 73 -2.20 19.58 8.51
C TYR A 73 -3.35 20.52 8.18
N PRO A 74 -3.13 21.61 7.43
CA PRO A 74 -4.19 22.56 7.09
C PRO A 74 -5.38 21.87 6.39
N GLY A 75 -6.58 22.04 6.93
CA GLY A 75 -7.81 21.49 6.37
C GLY A 75 -8.03 20.00 6.63
N ILE A 76 -7.17 19.35 7.43
CA ILE A 76 -7.28 17.94 7.79
C ILE A 76 -7.30 17.78 9.30
N THR A 77 -8.35 17.17 9.81
CA THR A 77 -8.41 16.72 11.20
C THR A 77 -7.80 15.34 11.31
N VAL A 78 -6.82 15.19 12.22
CA VAL A 78 -6.20 13.90 12.55
C VAL A 78 -6.62 13.50 13.95
N VAL A 79 -7.22 12.31 14.07
CA VAL A 79 -7.60 11.70 15.35
C VAL A 79 -6.74 10.46 15.56
N ARG A 80 -5.84 10.53 16.54
CA ARG A 80 -4.85 9.49 16.81
C ARG A 80 -5.40 8.40 17.71
N ASP A 81 -4.81 7.24 17.58
CA ASP A 81 -4.88 6.11 18.52
C ASP A 81 -6.31 5.72 18.93
N GLN A 82 -7.22 5.67 17.96
CA GLN A 82 -8.57 5.17 18.21
C GLN A 82 -8.53 3.66 18.38
N SER A 83 -8.87 3.19 19.58
CA SER A 83 -8.82 1.77 19.91
C SER A 83 -9.92 0.98 19.20
N PHE A 84 -9.55 -0.12 18.56
CA PHE A 84 -10.47 -1.09 17.95
C PHE A 84 -10.47 -2.45 18.68
N GLY A 85 -9.64 -2.61 19.71
CA GLY A 85 -9.52 -3.88 20.45
C GLY A 85 -8.89 -3.71 21.83
N PRO A 86 -8.63 -4.80 22.54
CA PRO A 86 -8.16 -4.77 23.93
C PRO A 86 -6.66 -4.49 24.08
N SER A 87 -5.86 -4.71 23.03
CA SER A 87 -4.43 -4.44 23.10
C SER A 87 -4.12 -2.95 23.00
N PRO A 88 -3.12 -2.42 23.70
CA PRO A 88 -2.65 -1.04 23.50
C PRO A 88 -2.20 -0.75 22.05
N ARG A 89 -1.96 -1.77 21.26
CA ARG A 89 -1.61 -1.67 19.84
C ARG A 89 -2.80 -1.85 18.89
N ASP A 90 -3.98 -2.14 19.42
CA ASP A 90 -5.20 -2.20 18.62
C ASP A 90 -5.72 -0.78 18.36
N VAL A 91 -4.97 0.00 17.59
CA VAL A 91 -5.25 1.41 17.35
C VAL A 91 -5.19 1.76 15.86
N VAL A 92 -6.00 2.74 15.49
CA VAL A 92 -5.98 3.39 14.17
C VAL A 92 -5.86 4.91 14.33
N ASP A 93 -5.18 5.55 13.37
CA ASP A 93 -5.24 6.99 13.17
C ASP A 93 -6.21 7.31 12.04
N ILE A 94 -7.02 8.34 12.20
CA ILE A 94 -8.03 8.73 11.24
C ILE A 94 -7.72 10.13 10.71
N PHE A 95 -7.72 10.26 9.39
CA PHE A 95 -7.51 11.50 8.66
C PHE A 95 -8.79 11.85 7.91
N SER A 96 -9.36 12.98 8.24
CA SER A 96 -10.60 13.46 7.60
C SER A 96 -10.50 14.92 7.23
N ALA A 97 -11.03 15.33 6.09
CA ALA A 97 -11.06 16.74 5.73
C ALA A 97 -12.08 17.49 6.58
N ASP A 98 -11.72 18.70 7.05
CA ASP A 98 -12.58 19.55 7.89
C ASP A 98 -13.87 19.95 7.16
N LYS A 99 -13.83 20.02 5.84
CA LYS A 99 -14.94 20.41 4.97
C LYS A 99 -15.13 19.44 3.82
N GLY A 100 -16.33 19.42 3.26
CA GLY A 100 -16.66 18.64 2.07
C GLY A 100 -17.83 17.69 2.31
N PRO A 101 -18.13 16.82 1.32
CA PRO A 101 -19.28 15.91 1.40
C PRO A 101 -19.10 14.88 2.50
N ALA A 102 -20.19 14.47 3.12
CA ALA A 102 -20.24 13.26 3.93
C ALA A 102 -20.22 12.00 3.04
N SER A 103 -20.04 10.84 3.65
CA SER A 103 -20.11 9.53 2.95
C SER A 103 -18.98 9.32 1.93
N ARG A 104 -17.76 9.70 2.31
CA ARG A 104 -16.54 9.51 1.50
C ARG A 104 -16.09 8.05 1.52
N ALA A 105 -15.46 7.59 0.45
CA ALA A 105 -14.75 6.32 0.50
C ALA A 105 -13.71 6.31 1.63
N VAL A 106 -13.43 5.15 2.17
CA VAL A 106 -12.45 4.96 3.25
C VAL A 106 -11.28 4.17 2.68
N LEU A 107 -10.06 4.67 2.86
CA LEU A 107 -8.84 3.96 2.54
C LEU A 107 -8.12 3.60 3.84
N ILE A 108 -8.01 2.31 4.10
CA ILE A 108 -7.28 1.79 5.25
C ILE A 108 -5.89 1.36 4.79
N TYR A 109 -4.86 1.85 5.45
CA TYR A 109 -3.48 1.41 5.23
C TYR A 109 -3.03 0.45 6.31
N VAL A 110 -2.52 -0.71 5.87
CA VAL A 110 -1.95 -1.77 6.73
C VAL A 110 -0.44 -1.82 6.48
N PRO A 111 0.38 -1.36 7.43
CA PRO A 111 1.81 -1.22 7.24
C PRO A 111 2.54 -2.57 7.19
N GLY A 112 3.71 -2.54 6.57
CA GLY A 112 4.69 -3.62 6.56
C GLY A 112 5.56 -3.70 7.81
N GLY A 113 6.70 -4.37 7.69
CA GLY A 113 7.70 -4.51 8.74
C GLY A 113 7.14 -5.16 9.99
N VAL A 114 7.53 -4.63 11.13
CA VAL A 114 7.04 -5.09 12.46
C VAL A 114 5.68 -4.47 12.82
N GLY A 115 5.11 -3.67 11.95
CA GLY A 115 3.78 -3.08 12.13
C GLY A 115 3.75 -1.85 13.04
N ASN A 116 4.89 -1.26 13.34
CA ASN A 116 4.98 -0.15 14.26
C ASN A 116 4.94 1.20 13.51
N LYS A 117 3.75 1.80 13.41
CA LYS A 117 3.58 3.14 12.84
C LYS A 117 4.32 4.21 13.64
N ILE A 118 4.40 4.05 14.96
CA ILE A 118 4.96 5.02 15.90
C ILE A 118 6.46 5.22 15.65
N GLU A 119 7.20 4.14 15.39
CA GLU A 119 8.65 4.25 15.15
C GLU A 119 9.01 5.11 13.95
N LEU A 120 8.23 5.04 12.87
CA LEU A 120 8.45 5.88 11.70
C LEU A 120 7.89 7.29 11.89
N GLN A 121 6.74 7.42 12.55
CA GLN A 121 6.13 8.71 12.81
C GLN A 121 7.06 9.61 13.63
N ASP A 122 7.55 9.14 14.77
CA ASP A 122 8.38 9.95 15.66
C ASP A 122 9.71 10.34 15.03
N LYS A 123 10.37 9.43 14.32
CA LYS A 123 11.69 9.69 13.72
C LYS A 123 11.65 10.63 12.52
N GLU A 124 10.57 10.59 11.76
CA GLU A 124 10.42 11.32 10.52
C GLU A 124 9.39 12.46 10.64
N ALA A 125 9.19 12.99 11.83
CA ALA A 125 8.28 14.10 12.07
C ALA A 125 6.83 13.80 11.62
N ASN A 126 6.35 12.60 11.87
CA ASN A 126 5.07 12.08 11.41
C ASN A 126 4.89 12.09 9.87
N ALA A 127 5.97 12.21 9.10
CA ALA A 127 5.86 12.18 7.64
C ALA A 127 5.35 10.83 7.14
N PHE A 128 5.86 9.74 7.73
CA PHE A 128 5.53 8.35 7.38
C PHE A 128 4.91 7.64 8.60
N TYR A 129 3.73 7.02 8.51
CA TYR A 129 2.92 6.85 7.31
C TYR A 129 1.75 7.86 7.22
N ASP A 130 1.86 9.03 7.84
CA ASP A 130 0.86 10.09 7.71
C ASP A 130 0.63 10.51 6.25
N ASN A 131 1.69 10.42 5.43
CA ASN A 131 1.61 10.70 4.00
C ASN A 131 0.46 9.96 3.31
N ILE A 132 0.19 8.70 3.66
CA ILE A 132 -0.89 7.93 3.03
C ILE A 132 -2.26 8.39 3.53
N GLY A 133 -2.42 8.63 4.83
CA GLY A 133 -3.65 9.15 5.41
C GLY A 133 -4.01 10.53 4.88
N ARG A 134 -3.02 11.42 4.75
CA ARG A 134 -3.17 12.77 4.17
C ARG A 134 -3.56 12.69 2.70
N TRP A 135 -2.79 11.95 1.90
CA TRP A 135 -3.07 11.76 0.49
C TRP A 135 -4.49 11.24 0.24
N ALA A 136 -4.95 10.26 1.03
CA ALA A 136 -6.32 9.78 0.94
C ALA A 136 -7.31 10.92 1.16
N THR A 137 -7.09 11.74 2.19
CA THR A 137 -7.97 12.85 2.56
C THR A 137 -7.99 13.96 1.51
N GLU A 138 -6.83 14.32 0.98
CA GLU A 138 -6.68 15.33 -0.08
C GLU A 138 -7.35 14.88 -1.40
N ASN A 139 -7.47 13.56 -1.59
CA ASN A 139 -8.16 12.97 -2.74
C ASN A 139 -9.64 12.61 -2.47
N GLY A 140 -10.24 13.17 -1.41
CA GLY A 140 -11.67 13.09 -1.13
C GLY A 140 -12.11 11.80 -0.44
N MET A 141 -11.18 11.09 0.19
CA MET A 141 -11.43 9.90 1.00
C MET A 141 -11.31 10.24 2.50
N VAL A 142 -11.59 9.28 3.36
CA VAL A 142 -11.13 9.24 4.75
C VAL A 142 -9.96 8.27 4.79
N GLY A 143 -8.81 8.75 5.28
CA GLY A 143 -7.64 7.91 5.51
C GLY A 143 -7.70 7.25 6.88
N VAL A 144 -7.31 5.98 6.96
CA VAL A 144 -7.19 5.23 8.22
C VAL A 144 -5.86 4.50 8.21
N ASN A 145 -4.97 4.83 9.14
CA ASN A 145 -3.69 4.15 9.28
C ASN A 145 -3.76 3.19 10.47
N MET A 146 -3.62 1.91 10.21
CA MET A 146 -3.69 0.87 11.23
C MET A 146 -2.32 0.64 11.86
N GLU A 147 -2.28 0.51 13.20
CA GLU A 147 -1.18 -0.18 13.85
C GLU A 147 -1.40 -1.68 13.74
N ARG A 148 -0.38 -2.44 13.39
CA ARG A 148 -0.44 -3.88 13.22
C ARG A 148 0.48 -4.55 14.24
N HIS A 149 0.00 -5.51 14.99
CA HIS A 149 0.85 -6.23 15.93
C HIS A 149 0.82 -7.76 15.76
N GLY A 150 -0.30 -8.33 15.36
CA GLY A 150 -0.46 -9.79 15.32
C GLY A 150 -0.52 -10.40 16.72
N GLY A 151 -0.36 -11.71 16.81
CA GLY A 151 -0.43 -12.48 18.07
C GLY A 151 -0.08 -13.93 17.82
N PRO A 152 -0.26 -14.80 18.83
CA PRO A 152 -0.06 -16.22 18.66
C PRO A 152 -1.08 -16.82 17.68
N GLY A 153 -0.59 -17.60 16.74
CA GLY A 153 -1.41 -18.24 15.70
C GLY A 153 -1.25 -17.62 14.32
N TRP A 154 -1.46 -18.45 13.33
CA TRP A 154 -1.30 -18.09 11.91
C TRP A 154 -2.34 -17.05 11.42
N ASP A 155 -3.47 -16.96 12.10
CA ASP A 155 -4.61 -16.10 11.77
C ASP A 155 -4.72 -14.85 12.67
N ALA A 156 -3.80 -14.67 13.63
CA ALA A 156 -3.89 -13.60 14.61
C ALA A 156 -3.96 -12.21 13.96
N GLY A 157 -3.07 -11.92 13.02
CA GLY A 157 -3.11 -10.65 12.30
C GLY A 157 -4.37 -10.46 11.46
N ALA A 158 -4.96 -11.54 10.95
CA ALA A 158 -6.23 -11.46 10.23
C ALA A 158 -7.43 -11.19 11.17
N LYS A 159 -7.36 -11.65 12.41
CA LYS A 159 -8.32 -11.29 13.48
C LYS A 159 -8.21 -9.81 13.84
N ASP A 160 -6.99 -9.25 13.83
CA ASP A 160 -6.80 -7.79 14.01
C ASP A 160 -7.48 -7.01 12.86
N ILE A 161 -7.30 -7.46 11.61
CA ILE A 161 -8.00 -6.86 10.44
C ILE A 161 -9.52 -6.95 10.63
N SER A 162 -10.04 -8.09 11.06
CA SER A 162 -11.46 -8.28 11.32
C SER A 162 -12.00 -7.31 12.38
N SER A 163 -11.31 -7.22 13.51
CA SER A 163 -11.68 -6.32 14.61
C SER A 163 -11.62 -4.85 14.19
N MET A 164 -10.57 -4.47 13.49
CA MET A 164 -10.40 -3.12 12.95
C MET A 164 -11.51 -2.76 11.96
N LEU A 165 -11.86 -3.66 11.04
CA LEU A 165 -12.94 -3.42 10.08
C LEU A 165 -14.30 -3.26 10.76
N GLN A 166 -14.63 -4.09 11.73
CA GLN A 166 -15.87 -3.97 12.50
C GLN A 166 -15.94 -2.63 13.24
N TRP A 167 -14.80 -2.19 13.80
CA TRP A 167 -14.72 -0.87 14.42
C TRP A 167 -14.91 0.26 13.41
N VAL A 168 -14.27 0.19 12.26
CA VAL A 168 -14.40 1.17 11.17
C VAL A 168 -15.84 1.23 10.68
N GLU A 169 -16.47 0.11 10.41
CA GLU A 169 -17.88 0.02 9.99
C GLU A 169 -18.84 0.70 10.99
N ALA A 170 -18.57 0.55 12.29
CA ALA A 170 -19.40 1.11 13.35
C ALA A 170 -19.15 2.62 13.59
N ASN A 171 -17.95 3.13 13.29
CA ASN A 171 -17.52 4.45 13.76
C ASN A 171 -17.20 5.46 12.64
N ILE A 172 -16.81 4.99 11.44
CA ILE A 172 -16.21 5.87 10.43
C ILE A 172 -17.15 6.97 9.92
N SER A 173 -18.46 6.80 10.04
CA SER A 173 -19.44 7.83 9.70
C SER A 173 -19.30 9.10 10.55
N LYS A 174 -18.77 9.00 11.78
CA LYS A 174 -18.44 10.13 12.64
C LYS A 174 -17.36 11.04 12.05
N TYR A 175 -16.54 10.45 11.15
CA TYR A 175 -15.44 11.10 10.45
C TYR A 175 -15.76 11.31 8.96
N GLN A 176 -17.06 11.31 8.62
CA GLN A 176 -17.57 11.52 7.27
C GLN A 176 -17.23 10.39 6.26
N GLY A 177 -16.77 9.24 6.73
CA GLY A 177 -16.52 8.05 5.90
C GLY A 177 -17.79 7.25 5.63
N ASN A 178 -17.77 6.51 4.52
CA ASN A 178 -18.84 5.58 4.12
C ASN A 178 -18.46 4.15 4.55
N PRO A 179 -19.16 3.55 5.51
CA PRO A 179 -18.88 2.20 5.99
C PRO A 179 -19.17 1.10 4.96
N ASP A 180 -19.84 1.43 3.86
CA ASP A 180 -20.13 0.50 2.77
C ASP A 180 -19.19 0.69 1.56
N ARG A 181 -18.19 1.60 1.67
CA ARG A 181 -17.21 1.87 0.62
C ARG A 181 -15.79 1.93 1.17
N ILE A 182 -15.29 0.80 1.61
CA ILE A 182 -13.98 0.62 2.24
C ILE A 182 -13.02 -0.06 1.26
N PHE A 183 -11.79 0.45 1.22
CA PHE A 183 -10.66 -0.13 0.52
C PHE A 183 -9.53 -0.36 1.52
N ILE A 184 -8.77 -1.45 1.35
CA ILE A 184 -7.57 -1.71 2.15
C ILE A 184 -6.35 -1.76 1.25
N TRP A 185 -5.33 -1.03 1.64
CA TRP A 185 -4.01 -1.06 1.03
C TRP A 185 -3.01 -1.63 2.02
N ALA A 186 -2.55 -2.84 1.78
CA ALA A 186 -1.50 -3.48 2.56
C ALA A 186 -0.15 -3.38 1.84
N HIS A 187 0.91 -3.23 2.62
CA HIS A 187 2.28 -3.17 2.13
C HIS A 187 3.15 -4.23 2.83
N SER A 188 4.04 -4.90 2.05
CA SER A 188 5.05 -5.81 2.57
C SER A 188 4.44 -6.88 3.50
N ALA A 189 4.93 -7.01 4.72
CA ALA A 189 4.42 -7.95 5.72
C ALA A 189 2.94 -7.71 6.10
N GLY A 190 2.37 -6.53 5.81
CA GLY A 190 0.94 -6.25 5.98
C GLY A 190 0.04 -7.04 5.04
N ASN A 191 0.59 -7.56 3.94
CA ASN A 191 -0.17 -8.39 3.00
C ASN A 191 -0.57 -9.74 3.59
N MET A 192 0.22 -10.30 4.51
CA MET A 192 -0.06 -11.60 5.11
C MET A 192 -1.40 -11.60 5.87
N PRO A 193 -1.61 -10.71 6.87
CA PRO A 193 -2.88 -10.65 7.57
C PRO A 193 -4.05 -10.29 6.66
N LEU A 194 -3.86 -9.39 5.70
CA LEU A 194 -4.93 -9.04 4.76
C LEU A 194 -5.28 -10.19 3.84
N GLY A 195 -4.30 -10.90 3.28
CA GLY A 195 -4.54 -12.08 2.44
C GLY A 195 -5.26 -13.17 3.21
N THR A 196 -4.82 -13.45 4.44
CA THR A 196 -5.48 -14.41 5.33
C THR A 196 -6.93 -13.98 5.63
N TYR A 197 -7.17 -12.71 5.94
CA TYR A 197 -8.53 -12.20 6.16
C TYR A 197 -9.43 -12.42 4.94
N ILE A 198 -9.00 -11.99 3.76
CA ILE A 198 -9.81 -12.13 2.52
C ILE A 198 -10.05 -13.59 2.16
N GLY A 199 -9.11 -14.48 2.46
CA GLY A 199 -9.18 -15.90 2.14
C GLY A 199 -9.94 -16.77 3.13
N HIS A 200 -10.40 -16.20 4.25
CA HIS A 200 -11.01 -16.96 5.37
C HIS A 200 -12.32 -16.35 5.83
N PRO A 201 -13.47 -16.71 5.20
CA PRO A 201 -14.78 -16.14 5.51
C PRO A 201 -15.21 -16.30 6.96
N GLU A 202 -14.66 -17.27 7.69
CA GLU A 202 -14.92 -17.46 9.12
C GLU A 202 -14.41 -16.33 10.00
N LEU A 203 -13.55 -15.45 9.44
CA LEU A 203 -13.00 -14.26 10.09
C LEU A 203 -13.84 -13.00 9.81
N TYR A 204 -14.82 -13.07 8.90
CA TYR A 204 -15.59 -11.90 8.51
C TYR A 204 -16.52 -11.43 9.61
N GLY A 205 -16.76 -10.12 9.66
CA GLY A 205 -17.77 -9.51 10.49
C GLY A 205 -19.19 -9.73 9.95
N PRO A 206 -20.20 -9.16 10.63
CA PRO A 206 -21.61 -9.30 10.23
C PRO A 206 -21.94 -8.82 8.82
N LYS A 207 -21.15 -7.93 8.25
CA LYS A 207 -21.31 -7.41 6.88
C LYS A 207 -20.59 -8.25 5.82
N GLY A 208 -20.12 -9.44 6.16
CA GLY A 208 -19.29 -10.26 5.28
C GLY A 208 -17.88 -9.68 5.18
N VAL A 209 -17.25 -9.72 3.99
CA VAL A 209 -15.88 -9.25 3.78
C VAL A 209 -15.68 -7.75 4.05
N GLY A 210 -16.73 -6.94 4.03
CA GLY A 210 -16.75 -5.53 4.43
C GLY A 210 -15.97 -4.56 3.54
N VAL A 211 -15.33 -5.00 2.45
CA VAL A 211 -14.48 -4.17 1.59
C VAL A 211 -14.85 -4.29 0.12
N LYS A 212 -14.65 -3.20 -0.64
CA LYS A 212 -14.87 -3.15 -2.10
C LYS A 212 -13.64 -3.58 -2.89
N GLY A 213 -12.47 -3.28 -2.37
CA GLY A 213 -11.22 -3.62 -3.02
C GLY A 213 -10.03 -3.67 -2.07
N VAL A 214 -9.03 -4.45 -2.46
CA VAL A 214 -7.78 -4.59 -1.73
C VAL A 214 -6.58 -4.40 -2.65
N ILE A 215 -5.53 -3.78 -2.12
CA ILE A 215 -4.25 -3.60 -2.80
C ILE A 215 -3.22 -4.38 -2.01
N PHE A 216 -2.67 -5.40 -2.64
CA PHE A 216 -1.51 -6.14 -2.16
C PHE A 216 -0.26 -5.55 -2.80
N MET A 217 0.48 -4.76 -2.03
CA MET A 217 1.63 -4.03 -2.54
C MET A 217 2.92 -4.61 -1.98
N SER A 218 3.88 -4.87 -2.87
CA SER A 218 5.18 -5.46 -2.48
C SER A 218 4.97 -6.73 -1.66
N ALA A 219 4.11 -7.63 -2.16
CA ALA A 219 3.54 -8.71 -1.38
C ALA A 219 4.61 -9.66 -0.84
N ALA A 220 4.82 -9.62 0.46
CA ALA A 220 5.33 -10.77 1.15
C ALA A 220 4.22 -11.84 1.10
N ALA A 221 4.56 -13.02 0.61
CA ALA A 221 3.62 -14.07 0.28
C ALA A 221 2.71 -14.44 1.47
N PHE A 222 1.42 -14.40 1.27
CA PHE A 222 0.44 -15.13 2.05
C PHE A 222 0.18 -16.51 1.39
N ASP A 223 -0.46 -17.41 2.10
CA ASP A 223 -0.61 -18.78 1.63
C ASP A 223 -1.59 -18.88 0.45
N ILE A 224 -1.09 -19.29 -0.70
CA ILE A 224 -1.85 -19.50 -1.93
C ILE A 224 -1.69 -20.93 -2.46
N ALA A 225 -1.44 -21.91 -1.57
CA ALA A 225 -1.31 -23.30 -1.97
C ALA A 225 -2.52 -23.75 -2.83
N PRO A 226 -2.33 -24.59 -3.85
CA PRO A 226 -1.10 -25.30 -4.20
C PRO A 226 -0.08 -24.50 -5.03
N LEU A 227 -0.30 -23.22 -5.30
CA LEU A 227 0.68 -22.37 -5.96
C LEU A 227 1.88 -22.18 -5.01
N GLN A 228 3.07 -22.26 -5.57
CA GLN A 228 4.31 -22.19 -4.80
C GLN A 228 5.25 -21.16 -5.42
N PRO A 229 5.03 -19.85 -5.16
CA PRO A 229 5.95 -18.82 -5.61
C PRO A 229 7.29 -19.00 -4.89
N PRO A 230 8.41 -18.68 -5.56
CA PRO A 230 9.71 -18.71 -4.93
C PRO A 230 9.74 -17.78 -3.72
N PRO A 231 10.48 -18.14 -2.66
CA PRO A 231 10.59 -17.30 -1.46
C PRO A 231 11.29 -15.98 -1.80
N ILE A 232 10.79 -14.89 -1.22
CA ILE A 232 11.44 -13.58 -1.33
C ILE A 232 12.80 -13.63 -0.62
N GLY A 233 13.84 -13.11 -1.28
CA GLY A 233 15.21 -13.17 -0.77
C GLY A 233 15.89 -14.54 -0.95
N GLY A 234 15.26 -15.46 -1.70
CA GLY A 234 15.83 -16.77 -1.99
C GLY A 234 16.06 -17.61 -0.75
N ALA A 235 17.23 -18.25 -0.66
CA ALA A 235 17.58 -19.13 0.47
C ALA A 235 17.86 -18.36 1.79
N ASN A 236 18.08 -17.05 1.75
CA ASN A 236 18.34 -16.21 2.91
C ASN A 236 17.50 -14.94 2.93
N PRO A 237 16.25 -15.00 3.37
CA PRO A 237 15.37 -13.83 3.44
C PRO A 237 15.92 -12.67 4.29
N MET A 238 16.84 -12.94 5.21
CA MET A 238 17.46 -11.89 6.05
C MET A 238 18.49 -11.05 5.27
N SER A 239 18.97 -11.51 4.10
CA SER A 239 19.92 -10.76 3.28
C SER A 239 19.33 -9.45 2.75
N ILE A 240 18.01 -9.38 2.54
CA ILE A 240 17.32 -8.18 2.08
C ILE A 240 17.28 -7.06 3.14
N LEU A 241 17.51 -7.39 4.42
CA LEU A 241 17.55 -6.46 5.55
C LEU A 241 18.98 -6.19 6.03
N ALA A 242 19.95 -7.02 5.65
CA ALA A 242 21.30 -7.01 6.22
C ALA A 242 22.04 -5.69 6.00
N ASP A 243 21.71 -4.99 4.93
CA ASP A 243 22.36 -3.75 4.50
C ASP A 243 21.51 -2.50 4.74
N ALA A 244 20.37 -2.61 5.42
CA ALA A 244 19.51 -1.49 5.75
C ALA A 244 20.28 -0.38 6.49
N GLY A 245 20.18 0.86 5.99
CA GLY A 245 20.88 2.02 6.52
C GLY A 245 22.33 2.18 6.06
N LYS A 246 22.98 1.16 5.49
CA LYS A 246 24.39 1.25 5.06
C LYS A 246 24.56 2.13 3.83
N THR A 247 23.63 2.13 2.92
CA THR A 247 23.74 2.85 1.64
C THR A 247 23.84 4.36 1.82
N CYS A 248 23.32 4.91 2.91
CA CYS A 248 23.37 6.35 3.21
C CYS A 248 24.09 6.69 4.53
N GLY A 249 24.82 5.74 5.10
CA GLY A 249 25.60 5.95 6.32
C GLY A 249 24.80 6.13 7.61
N VAL A 250 23.52 5.72 7.60
CA VAL A 250 22.69 5.69 8.82
C VAL A 250 22.92 4.38 9.54
N GLN A 251 23.49 4.46 10.75
CA GLN A 251 23.66 3.26 11.57
C GLN A 251 22.31 2.77 12.11
N GLY A 252 22.01 1.51 11.81
CA GLY A 252 21.08 0.61 12.48
C GLY A 252 19.83 1.23 13.11
N GLY A 253 18.81 1.49 12.30
CA GLY A 253 17.47 1.71 12.86
C GLY A 253 16.81 0.39 13.26
N ALA A 254 15.59 0.45 13.77
CA ALA A 254 14.75 -0.71 14.14
C ALA A 254 14.57 -1.74 13.00
N PHE A 255 14.85 -1.33 11.77
CA PHE A 255 14.82 -2.15 10.57
C PHE A 255 16.16 -2.80 10.20
N SER A 256 17.24 -2.59 10.98
CA SER A 256 18.47 -3.36 10.80
C SER A 256 18.25 -4.79 11.29
N THR A 257 19.03 -5.74 10.75
CA THR A 257 19.04 -7.14 11.27
C THR A 257 19.24 -7.16 12.79
N ALA A 258 20.11 -6.29 13.30
CA ALA A 258 20.34 -6.14 14.75
C ALA A 258 19.11 -5.57 15.47
N GLY A 259 18.40 -4.59 14.90
CA GLY A 259 17.17 -4.01 15.48
C GLY A 259 16.02 -5.02 15.50
N VAL A 260 15.84 -5.77 14.43
CA VAL A 260 14.84 -6.85 14.35
C VAL A 260 15.14 -7.96 15.38
N LEU A 261 16.43 -8.33 15.53
CA LEU A 261 16.85 -9.33 16.52
C LEU A 261 16.77 -8.79 17.96
N ALA A 262 17.09 -7.51 18.19
CA ALA A 262 16.99 -6.89 19.51
C ALA A 262 15.53 -6.73 19.96
N GLY A 263 14.62 -6.36 19.06
CA GLY A 263 13.18 -6.35 19.33
C GLY A 263 12.65 -7.74 19.70
N ARG A 264 13.21 -8.80 19.10
CA ARG A 264 12.91 -10.20 19.45
C ARG A 264 13.43 -10.59 20.85
N ALA A 265 14.65 -10.16 21.19
CA ALA A 265 15.28 -10.48 22.47
C ALA A 265 14.64 -9.71 23.64
N ALA A 266 14.11 -8.51 23.39
CA ALA A 266 13.52 -7.66 24.43
C ALA A 266 12.09 -8.05 24.82
N GLY A 267 11.49 -9.10 24.19
CA GLY A 267 10.13 -9.53 24.52
C GLY A 267 9.09 -8.43 24.31
N GLN A 268 9.33 -7.51 23.37
CA GLN A 268 8.36 -6.46 23.07
C GLN A 268 7.03 -7.10 22.66
N PRO A 269 5.89 -6.62 23.18
CA PRO A 269 4.57 -7.06 22.71
C PRO A 269 4.48 -6.86 21.20
N GLY A 270 4.33 -7.97 20.46
CA GLY A 270 4.33 -7.96 18.98
C GLY A 270 5.66 -8.31 18.33
N GLY A 271 6.72 -8.62 19.09
CA GLY A 271 7.83 -9.41 18.58
C GLY A 271 7.31 -10.80 18.19
N PRO A 272 7.87 -11.45 17.14
CA PRO A 272 7.52 -12.83 16.86
C PRO A 272 7.80 -13.69 18.08
N GLU A 273 6.85 -14.57 18.42
CA GLU A 273 7.02 -15.63 19.41
C GLU A 273 8.40 -16.32 19.21
N PRO A 274 9.04 -16.85 20.28
CA PRO A 274 10.23 -17.68 20.13
C PRO A 274 9.87 -18.88 19.22
N GLY A 275 10.17 -18.79 17.95
CA GLY A 275 9.78 -19.80 16.96
C GLY A 275 9.63 -19.27 15.54
N GLY A 276 9.62 -18.00 15.32
CA GLY A 276 9.64 -17.46 13.95
C GLY A 276 8.99 -16.10 13.78
N ALA A 277 9.67 -15.21 13.09
CA ALA A 277 8.97 -14.10 12.46
C ALA A 277 7.95 -14.68 11.49
N PRO A 278 6.73 -14.12 11.38
CA PRO A 278 5.82 -14.48 10.30
C PRO A 278 6.58 -14.38 8.97
N GLY A 279 6.67 -15.51 8.24
CA GLY A 279 7.40 -15.59 6.98
C GLY A 279 8.87 -16.04 7.03
N PHE A 280 9.49 -16.24 8.20
CA PHE A 280 10.90 -16.65 8.31
C PHE A 280 11.14 -17.97 9.08
N GLY A 281 10.09 -18.65 9.51
CA GLY A 281 10.17 -20.02 10.01
C GLY A 281 10.20 -21.06 8.87
N PRO A 282 10.49 -22.33 9.17
CA PRO A 282 10.30 -23.40 8.18
C PRO A 282 8.84 -23.36 7.71
N PRO A 283 8.59 -23.51 6.39
CA PRO A 283 7.23 -23.56 5.88
C PRO A 283 6.45 -24.69 6.59
N PRO A 284 5.16 -24.48 6.87
CA PRO A 284 4.32 -25.56 7.38
C PRO A 284 4.28 -26.72 6.39
N ASP A 285 3.92 -27.90 6.85
CA ASP A 285 3.75 -29.05 5.96
C ASP A 285 2.66 -28.79 4.91
N ALA A 286 2.68 -29.55 3.82
CA ALA A 286 1.81 -29.34 2.67
C ALA A 286 0.30 -29.41 3.04
N ALA A 287 -0.09 -30.24 3.98
CA ALA A 287 -1.48 -30.35 4.42
C ALA A 287 -1.91 -29.08 5.18
N THR A 288 -1.05 -28.58 6.05
CA THR A 288 -1.26 -27.31 6.78
C THR A 288 -1.30 -26.12 5.83
N GLN A 289 -0.39 -26.05 4.84
CA GLN A 289 -0.43 -25.00 3.82
C GLN A 289 -1.74 -25.02 3.04
N LEU A 290 -2.18 -26.19 2.61
CA LEU A 290 -3.44 -26.33 1.87
C LEU A 290 -4.65 -25.92 2.74
N ALA A 291 -4.65 -26.27 4.03
CA ALA A 291 -5.70 -25.90 4.96
C ALA A 291 -5.75 -24.39 5.25
N ARG A 292 -4.61 -23.69 5.17
CA ARG A 292 -4.52 -22.24 5.35
C ARG A 292 -4.60 -21.44 4.06
N SER A 293 -4.72 -22.13 2.92
CA SER A 293 -4.71 -21.47 1.62
C SER A 293 -5.87 -20.49 1.46
N THR A 294 -5.53 -19.28 1.05
CA THR A 294 -6.50 -18.24 0.72
C THR A 294 -7.08 -18.39 -0.68
N LEU A 295 -6.40 -19.16 -1.55
CA LEU A 295 -6.72 -19.24 -2.97
C LEU A 295 -8.15 -19.70 -3.29
N PRO A 296 -8.74 -20.68 -2.58
CA PRO A 296 -10.11 -21.11 -2.84
C PRO A 296 -11.14 -19.99 -2.69
N GLU A 297 -10.95 -19.10 -1.71
CA GLU A 297 -11.87 -17.99 -1.50
C GLU A 297 -11.56 -16.79 -2.39
N LEU A 298 -10.29 -16.52 -2.69
CA LEU A 298 -9.91 -15.50 -3.67
C LEU A 298 -10.53 -15.73 -5.04
N LYS A 299 -10.79 -17.00 -5.40
CA LYS A 299 -11.48 -17.39 -6.65
C LYS A 299 -12.99 -17.11 -6.62
N LYS A 300 -13.58 -16.82 -5.49
CA LYS A 300 -15.03 -16.61 -5.31
C LYS A 300 -15.38 -15.19 -4.86
N THR A 301 -14.45 -14.52 -4.20
CA THR A 301 -14.69 -13.20 -3.63
C THR A 301 -15.09 -12.18 -4.69
N PRO A 302 -16.09 -11.31 -4.43
CA PRO A 302 -16.42 -10.20 -5.31
C PRO A 302 -15.46 -9.00 -5.12
N VAL A 303 -14.54 -9.07 -4.16
CA VAL A 303 -13.60 -7.99 -3.85
C VAL A 303 -12.67 -7.76 -5.04
N LYS A 304 -12.55 -6.52 -5.47
CA LYS A 304 -11.59 -6.17 -6.52
C LYS A 304 -10.17 -6.17 -5.96
N ILE A 305 -9.24 -6.79 -6.68
CA ILE A 305 -7.86 -6.99 -6.24
C ILE A 305 -6.92 -6.21 -7.15
N MET A 306 -5.99 -5.47 -6.56
CA MET A 306 -4.81 -4.95 -7.22
C MET A 306 -3.57 -5.63 -6.64
N LEU A 307 -2.68 -6.09 -7.51
CA LEU A 307 -1.36 -6.63 -7.16
C LEU A 307 -0.32 -5.64 -7.67
N ALA A 308 0.46 -5.06 -6.77
CA ALA A 308 1.40 -3.99 -7.10
C ALA A 308 2.81 -4.29 -6.57
N ASN A 309 3.84 -3.91 -7.32
CA ASN A 309 5.22 -3.85 -6.84
C ASN A 309 6.06 -2.85 -7.63
N GLY A 310 7.14 -2.39 -7.04
CA GLY A 310 8.17 -1.61 -7.72
C GLY A 310 9.10 -2.48 -8.55
N GLU A 311 9.68 -1.92 -9.60
CA GLU A 311 10.67 -2.60 -10.45
C GLU A 311 11.92 -2.99 -9.67
N LEU A 312 12.29 -2.16 -8.67
CA LEU A 312 13.45 -2.38 -7.79
C LEU A 312 13.04 -3.03 -6.46
N ASP A 313 11.88 -3.70 -6.43
CA ASP A 313 11.40 -4.38 -5.23
C ASP A 313 12.23 -5.62 -4.91
N ILE A 314 12.18 -6.04 -3.65
CA ILE A 314 12.76 -7.31 -3.22
C ILE A 314 12.06 -8.48 -3.94
N GLY A 315 12.86 -9.37 -4.52
CA GLY A 315 12.32 -10.51 -5.28
C GLY A 315 11.79 -10.15 -6.67
N ALA A 316 11.86 -8.89 -7.08
CA ALA A 316 11.68 -8.49 -8.46
C ALA A 316 12.97 -8.76 -9.25
N ASP A 317 12.83 -9.26 -10.47
CA ASP A 317 13.94 -9.44 -11.40
C ASP A 317 13.57 -8.74 -12.72
N PRO A 318 14.18 -7.60 -13.04
CA PRO A 318 13.88 -6.88 -14.29
C PRO A 318 14.13 -7.69 -15.56
N SER A 319 14.98 -8.72 -15.51
CA SER A 319 15.23 -9.63 -16.64
C SER A 319 14.10 -10.66 -16.81
N VAL A 320 13.27 -10.83 -15.78
CA VAL A 320 12.14 -11.76 -15.77
C VAL A 320 10.85 -10.93 -15.61
N ASP A 321 9.96 -11.05 -16.57
CA ASP A 321 8.65 -10.36 -16.55
C ASP A 321 8.72 -8.85 -16.31
N GLY A 322 9.87 -8.20 -16.65
CA GLY A 322 10.10 -6.77 -16.48
C GLY A 322 10.13 -6.30 -15.03
N GLY A 323 10.36 -7.22 -14.07
CA GLY A 323 10.39 -6.91 -12.64
C GLY A 323 9.08 -7.19 -11.89
N LEU A 324 8.10 -7.81 -12.53
CA LEU A 324 6.91 -8.24 -11.80
C LEU A 324 7.23 -9.40 -10.86
N MET A 325 6.89 -9.26 -9.59
CA MET A 325 7.16 -10.29 -8.58
C MET A 325 6.47 -11.62 -8.93
N PRO A 326 7.17 -12.77 -8.79
CA PRO A 326 6.61 -14.08 -9.11
C PRO A 326 5.30 -14.41 -8.40
N PHE A 327 5.15 -13.99 -7.13
CA PHE A 327 3.91 -14.12 -6.39
C PHE A 327 2.74 -13.40 -7.08
N ASN A 328 2.94 -12.15 -7.48
CA ASN A 328 1.92 -11.35 -8.16
C ASN A 328 1.52 -11.98 -9.49
N ARG A 329 2.51 -12.48 -10.26
CA ARG A 329 2.28 -13.16 -11.53
C ARG A 329 1.45 -14.42 -11.33
N MET A 330 1.88 -15.31 -10.44
CA MET A 330 1.22 -16.59 -10.24
C MET A 330 -0.22 -16.43 -9.75
N LEU A 331 -0.44 -15.52 -8.79
CA LEU A 331 -1.78 -15.26 -8.28
C LEU A 331 -2.67 -14.62 -9.35
N HIS A 332 -2.16 -13.62 -10.08
CA HIS A 332 -2.89 -13.00 -11.19
C HIS A 332 -3.32 -14.04 -12.22
N ASP A 333 -2.37 -14.83 -12.73
CA ASP A 333 -2.63 -15.77 -13.81
C ASP A 333 -3.63 -16.86 -13.40
N ASP A 334 -3.62 -17.24 -12.11
CA ASP A 334 -4.57 -18.24 -11.62
C ASP A 334 -5.97 -17.69 -11.40
N LEU A 335 -6.08 -16.47 -10.88
CA LEU A 335 -7.38 -15.80 -10.70
C LEU A 335 -8.01 -15.39 -12.03
N CYS A 336 -7.22 -14.96 -13.02
CA CYS A 336 -7.73 -14.64 -14.36
C CYS A 336 -8.36 -15.83 -15.08
N LYS A 337 -7.96 -17.06 -14.74
CA LYS A 337 -8.59 -18.29 -15.30
C LYS A 337 -10.04 -18.46 -14.84
N VAL A 338 -10.43 -17.86 -13.72
CA VAL A 338 -11.82 -17.89 -13.22
C VAL A 338 -12.74 -17.04 -14.09
N GLY A 339 -12.23 -15.91 -14.56
CA GLY A 339 -12.95 -14.98 -15.43
C GLY A 339 -12.51 -13.53 -15.24
N PRO A 340 -12.94 -12.63 -16.14
CA PRO A 340 -12.48 -11.24 -16.15
C PRO A 340 -12.82 -10.47 -14.86
N ASP A 341 -13.90 -10.84 -14.19
CA ASP A 341 -14.33 -10.19 -12.94
C ASP A 341 -13.44 -10.53 -11.74
N HIS A 342 -12.74 -11.66 -11.82
CA HIS A 342 -11.80 -12.14 -10.79
C HIS A 342 -10.34 -11.84 -11.13
N CYS A 343 -10.07 -11.34 -12.35
CA CYS A 343 -8.72 -11.04 -12.79
C CYS A 343 -8.21 -9.78 -12.07
N PRO A 344 -7.13 -9.88 -11.26
CA PRO A 344 -6.58 -8.73 -10.57
C PRO A 344 -6.01 -7.68 -11.52
N THR A 345 -6.04 -6.42 -11.10
CA THR A 345 -5.24 -5.38 -11.76
C THR A 345 -3.77 -5.56 -11.37
N LEU A 346 -2.87 -5.64 -12.35
CA LEU A 346 -1.43 -5.61 -12.11
C LEU A 346 -0.91 -4.17 -12.22
N LEU A 347 -0.10 -3.76 -11.25
CA LEU A 347 0.61 -2.48 -11.25
C LEU A 347 2.11 -2.72 -10.98
N LEU A 348 2.91 -2.69 -12.04
CA LEU A 348 4.36 -2.62 -11.93
C LEU A 348 4.81 -1.17 -12.04
N VAL A 349 5.44 -0.63 -10.99
CA VAL A 349 5.89 0.76 -10.97
C VAL A 349 7.39 0.82 -11.24
N LYS A 350 7.74 1.37 -12.40
CA LYS A 350 9.14 1.51 -12.81
C LYS A 350 9.88 2.50 -11.94
N GLY A 351 11.15 2.18 -11.65
CA GLY A 351 12.03 3.01 -10.85
C GLY A 351 11.74 3.01 -9.35
N GLU A 352 10.66 2.39 -8.90
CA GLU A 352 10.29 2.31 -7.48
C GLU A 352 10.85 1.06 -6.81
N SER A 353 11.30 1.21 -5.55
CA SER A 353 11.81 0.15 -4.68
C SER A 353 10.76 -0.29 -3.66
N HIS A 354 11.12 -1.27 -2.82
CA HIS A 354 10.25 -1.78 -1.75
C HIS A 354 9.68 -0.69 -0.84
N MET A 355 10.51 0.29 -0.47
CA MET A 355 10.06 1.35 0.45
C MET A 355 9.61 2.62 -0.29
N SER A 356 10.20 2.95 -1.42
CA SER A 356 9.85 4.16 -2.15
C SER A 356 8.40 4.13 -2.65
N ILE A 357 7.89 2.94 -2.97
CA ILE A 357 6.50 2.73 -3.41
C ILE A 357 5.43 3.20 -2.40
N VAL A 358 5.79 3.34 -1.12
CA VAL A 358 4.91 3.92 -0.08
C VAL A 358 5.39 5.28 0.40
N PHE A 359 6.68 5.59 0.27
CA PHE A 359 7.24 6.87 0.70
C PHE A 359 7.07 7.97 -0.35
N SER A 360 6.85 7.62 -1.62
CA SER A 360 6.51 8.57 -2.69
C SER A 360 5.09 9.14 -2.57
N ILE A 361 4.22 8.51 -1.79
CA ILE A 361 2.84 8.96 -1.62
C ILE A 361 2.80 10.34 -0.95
N ASP A 362 1.93 11.21 -1.45
CA ASP A 362 1.78 12.60 -0.98
C ASP A 362 3.01 13.46 -1.30
N THR A 363 3.69 13.14 -2.39
CA THR A 363 4.77 13.94 -2.98
C THR A 363 4.42 14.28 -4.43
N PRO A 364 5.21 15.14 -5.11
CA PRO A 364 5.05 15.36 -6.56
C PRO A 364 5.24 14.11 -7.42
N ASP A 365 5.83 13.05 -6.88
CA ASP A 365 5.93 11.76 -7.54
C ASP A 365 4.55 11.06 -7.49
N THR A 366 3.91 10.96 -8.63
CA THR A 366 2.58 10.34 -8.75
C THR A 366 2.59 8.99 -9.45
N THR A 367 3.77 8.38 -9.61
CA THR A 367 3.95 7.08 -10.27
C THR A 367 3.12 5.97 -9.63
N VAL A 368 3.02 6.00 -8.32
CA VAL A 368 2.25 5.04 -7.50
C VAL A 368 0.85 5.56 -7.22
N SER A 369 0.76 6.78 -6.69
CA SER A 369 -0.49 7.35 -6.18
C SER A 369 -1.54 7.58 -7.27
N GLY A 370 -1.12 7.98 -8.47
CA GLY A 370 -2.01 8.23 -9.61
C GLY A 370 -2.80 6.99 -10.04
N PRO A 371 -2.13 5.87 -10.40
CA PRO A 371 -2.81 4.62 -10.75
C PRO A 371 -3.72 4.07 -9.65
N ILE A 372 -3.29 4.12 -8.38
CA ILE A 372 -4.11 3.69 -7.25
C ILE A 372 -5.38 4.51 -7.14
N LEU A 373 -5.27 5.83 -7.23
CA LEU A 373 -6.43 6.72 -7.18
C LEU A 373 -7.42 6.45 -8.31
N ALA A 374 -6.91 6.26 -9.53
CA ALA A 374 -7.72 5.92 -10.68
C ALA A 374 -8.47 4.60 -10.49
N TRP A 375 -7.79 3.60 -9.95
CA TRP A 375 -8.37 2.29 -9.65
C TRP A 375 -9.47 2.37 -8.60
N ILE A 376 -9.22 3.02 -7.45
CA ILE A 376 -10.23 3.22 -6.39
C ILE A 376 -11.47 3.96 -6.93
N LYS A 377 -11.27 5.01 -7.75
CA LYS A 377 -12.37 5.77 -8.35
C LYS A 377 -13.18 4.96 -9.36
N GLY A 378 -12.56 3.99 -10.03
CA GLY A 378 -13.21 3.10 -10.98
C GLY A 378 -14.15 2.06 -10.35
N ILE A 379 -14.02 1.78 -9.05
CA ILE A 379 -14.83 0.80 -8.33
C ILE A 379 -16.04 1.49 -7.70
N LYS A 380 -17.24 0.96 -8.00
CA LYS A 380 -18.53 1.48 -7.54
C LYS A 380 -18.96 0.91 -6.19
#